data_022ddd37da3ba75ea2ea1992f0764ebb
#
_entry.id   022ddd37da3ba75ea2ea1992f0764ebb
#
_cell.length_a   1.000
_cell.length_b   1.000
_cell.length_c   1.000
_cell.angle_alpha   90.00
_cell.angle_beta   90.00
_cell.angle_gamma   90.00
#
_symmetry.space_group_name_H-M   'P 1'
#
loop_
_entity.id
_entity.type
_entity.pdbx_description
1 polymer ?
#
loop_
_entity_poly.entity_id
_entity_poly.type
_entity_poly.pdbx_seq_one_letter_code
_entity_poly.pdbx_strand_id
1 'polypeptide(L)'
;LQLADALEQHMPALLRANKKDLAAQDPDNPRNDRLLLNEQRIKNIAASIRKISKLPNPTGKIISKNKLKNGLQVEKITVPLGVVGAIYESRPNVTFDIAALCLRSQNGCVLKGSQEALHTNRVAVQLIKKVLKENDLPVDCVTLLPSEREVVQQLFTATRYLDVLIPRGSDSLIQYVRKNSLVPVIETGAGVCHVYVEKDAAINKALDIVVNAKVSRPSVCNAVDTVLVDEKIAPAFLQRLQAL
;
A
#
# COMPACT_ATOMS: atom_id res chain seq x y z
N LEU A 1 -4.65 16.53 -6.43
CA LEU A 1 -5.10 17.36 -5.29
C LEU A 1 -6.60 17.21 -5.07
N GLN A 2 -7.43 17.42 -6.09
CA GLN A 2 -8.90 17.34 -6.02
C GLN A 2 -9.41 16.02 -5.41
N LEU A 3 -8.75 14.88 -5.62
CA LEU A 3 -9.12 13.62 -4.98
C LEU A 3 -8.98 13.70 -3.45
N ALA A 4 -7.95 14.37 -2.94
CA ALA A 4 -7.76 14.55 -1.50
C ALA A 4 -8.86 15.46 -0.91
N ASP A 5 -9.23 16.51 -1.63
CA ASP A 5 -10.27 17.44 -1.20
C ASP A 5 -11.65 16.77 -1.25
N ALA A 6 -11.95 16.00 -2.31
CA ALA A 6 -13.16 15.21 -2.42
C ALA A 6 -13.28 14.16 -1.30
N LEU A 7 -12.17 13.54 -0.90
CA LEU A 7 -12.12 12.58 0.21
C LEU A 7 -12.57 13.22 1.52
N GLU A 8 -12.07 14.41 1.82
CA GLU A 8 -12.46 15.15 3.03
C GLU A 8 -13.91 15.61 2.98
N GLN A 9 -14.38 16.10 1.82
CA GLN A 9 -15.77 16.53 1.62
C GLN A 9 -16.78 15.38 1.74
N HIS A 10 -16.42 14.18 1.26
CA HIS A 10 -17.29 12.99 1.27
C HIS A 10 -17.01 12.04 2.44
N MET A 11 -16.25 12.48 3.44
CA MET A 11 -15.91 11.72 4.65
C MET A 11 -17.12 11.03 5.31
N PRO A 12 -18.29 11.70 5.51
CA PRO A 12 -19.43 11.03 6.12
C PRO A 12 -19.94 9.82 5.34
N ALA A 13 -19.85 9.82 4.03
CA ALA A 13 -20.25 8.67 3.20
C ALA A 13 -19.31 7.48 3.38
N LEU A 14 -18.00 7.74 3.43
CA LEU A 14 -16.98 6.72 3.69
C LEU A 14 -17.12 6.12 5.10
N LEU A 15 -17.35 6.95 6.11
CA LEU A 15 -17.55 6.48 7.50
C LEU A 15 -18.81 5.61 7.61
N ARG A 16 -19.92 5.99 6.95
CA ARG A 16 -21.13 5.15 6.92
C ARG A 16 -20.88 3.80 6.23
N ALA A 17 -20.16 3.77 5.11
CA ALA A 17 -19.82 2.54 4.42
C ALA A 17 -18.91 1.65 5.28
N ASN A 18 -17.91 2.24 5.92
CA ASN A 18 -17.00 1.54 6.80
C ASN A 18 -17.68 0.96 8.04
N LYS A 19 -18.64 1.69 8.61
CA LYS A 19 -19.46 1.17 9.71
C LYS A 19 -20.25 -0.08 9.30
N LYS A 20 -20.74 -0.16 8.05
CA LYS A 20 -21.41 -1.36 7.53
C LYS A 20 -20.44 -2.53 7.41
N ASP A 21 -19.24 -2.27 6.90
CA ASP A 21 -18.21 -3.31 6.77
C ASP A 21 -17.79 -3.85 8.15
N LEU A 22 -17.60 -2.97 9.14
CA LEU A 22 -17.25 -3.37 10.51
C LEU A 22 -18.36 -4.13 11.21
N ALA A 23 -19.63 -3.75 11.01
CA ALA A 23 -20.78 -4.41 11.62
C ALA A 23 -20.96 -5.87 11.14
N ALA A 24 -20.37 -6.23 10.01
CA ALA A 24 -20.38 -7.59 9.47
C ALA A 24 -19.21 -8.45 9.98
N GLN A 25 -18.30 -7.89 10.80
CA GLN A 25 -17.15 -8.59 11.35
C GLN A 25 -17.42 -9.03 12.79
N ASP A 26 -16.68 -10.06 13.22
CA ASP A 26 -16.60 -10.42 14.63
C ASP A 26 -15.97 -9.24 15.42
N PRO A 27 -16.67 -8.70 16.44
CA PRO A 27 -16.17 -7.56 17.23
C PRO A 27 -14.79 -7.82 17.87
N ASP A 28 -14.51 -9.05 18.25
CA ASP A 28 -13.27 -9.43 18.95
C ASP A 28 -12.12 -9.73 17.99
N ASN A 29 -12.34 -9.61 16.68
CA ASN A 29 -11.27 -9.83 15.70
C ASN A 29 -10.24 -8.69 15.70
N PRO A 30 -8.97 -8.94 16.09
CA PRO A 30 -7.94 -7.90 16.13
C PRO A 30 -7.62 -7.29 14.76
N ARG A 31 -8.05 -7.93 13.66
CA ARG A 31 -7.90 -7.40 12.30
C ARG A 31 -8.85 -6.24 12.01
N ASN A 32 -9.87 -6.02 12.83
CA ASN A 32 -10.81 -4.92 12.67
C ASN A 32 -10.12 -3.55 12.72
N ASP A 33 -9.00 -3.42 13.46
CA ASP A 33 -8.21 -2.19 13.44
C ASP A 33 -7.68 -1.84 12.04
N ARG A 34 -7.36 -2.84 11.22
CA ARG A 34 -6.90 -2.60 9.84
C ARG A 34 -8.02 -2.12 8.92
N LEU A 35 -9.25 -2.56 9.18
CA LEU A 35 -10.45 -2.20 8.43
C LEU A 35 -10.99 -0.83 8.84
N LEU A 36 -10.83 -0.46 10.10
CA LEU A 36 -11.41 0.74 10.70
C LEU A 36 -10.96 2.02 9.98
N LEU A 37 -11.94 2.81 9.56
CA LEU A 37 -11.77 4.23 9.21
C LEU A 37 -12.40 5.11 10.29
N ASN A 38 -11.70 6.19 10.62
CA ASN A 38 -12.19 7.31 11.40
C ASN A 38 -11.79 8.61 10.71
N GLU A 39 -12.24 9.73 11.21
CA GLU A 39 -11.93 11.05 10.63
C GLU A 39 -10.43 11.29 10.49
N GLN A 40 -9.66 10.94 11.52
CA GLN A 40 -8.21 11.15 11.49
C GLN A 40 -7.53 10.27 10.43
N ARG A 41 -7.96 9.01 10.29
CA ARG A 41 -7.42 8.12 9.25
C ARG A 41 -7.76 8.61 7.85
N ILE A 42 -8.97 9.15 7.63
CA ILE A 42 -9.35 9.74 6.34
C ILE A 42 -8.52 10.99 6.04
N LYS A 43 -8.31 11.88 7.02
CA LYS A 43 -7.41 13.04 6.88
C LYS A 43 -5.97 12.60 6.54
N ASN A 44 -5.49 11.52 7.16
CA ASN A 44 -4.16 10.97 6.86
C ASN A 44 -4.08 10.42 5.43
N ILE A 45 -5.13 9.75 4.92
CA ILE A 45 -5.21 9.31 3.51
C ILE A 45 -5.17 10.52 2.57
N ALA A 46 -5.96 11.55 2.84
CA ALA A 46 -5.95 12.78 2.05
C ALA A 46 -4.57 13.46 2.05
N ALA A 47 -3.90 13.51 3.20
CA ALA A 47 -2.53 14.01 3.30
C ALA A 47 -1.53 13.17 2.51
N SER A 48 -1.68 11.83 2.49
CA SER A 48 -0.88 10.92 1.67
C SER A 48 -1.07 11.20 0.18
N ILE A 49 -2.31 11.34 -0.28
CA ILE A 49 -2.62 11.69 -1.67
C ILE A 49 -1.98 13.03 -2.06
N ARG A 50 -2.04 14.05 -1.19
CA ARG A 50 -1.37 15.34 -1.42
C ARG A 50 0.16 15.19 -1.50
N LYS A 51 0.77 14.29 -0.73
CA LYS A 51 2.20 13.96 -0.87
C LYS A 51 2.49 13.27 -2.20
N ILE A 52 1.69 12.28 -2.59
CA ILE A 52 1.82 11.58 -3.88
C ILE A 52 1.73 12.57 -5.05
N SER A 53 0.83 13.55 -4.99
CA SER A 53 0.68 14.55 -6.05
C SER A 53 1.94 15.41 -6.28
N LYS A 54 2.77 15.56 -5.24
CA LYS A 54 4.04 16.32 -5.30
C LYS A 54 5.24 15.49 -5.79
N LEU A 55 5.07 14.16 -5.91
CA LEU A 55 6.15 13.31 -6.44
C LEU A 55 6.47 13.72 -7.89
N PRO A 56 7.74 13.65 -8.29
CA PRO A 56 8.11 13.91 -9.67
C PRO A 56 7.41 12.91 -10.61
N ASN A 57 7.06 13.37 -11.81
CA ASN A 57 6.51 12.47 -12.82
C ASN A 57 7.56 11.41 -13.17
N PRO A 58 7.27 10.10 -13.01
CA PRO A 58 8.24 9.04 -13.31
C PRO A 58 8.35 8.75 -14.79
N THR A 59 7.42 9.21 -15.64
CA THR A 59 7.35 8.89 -17.07
C THR A 59 7.99 9.96 -17.94
N GLY A 60 8.47 9.56 -19.12
CA GLY A 60 9.09 10.48 -20.09
C GLY A 60 10.51 10.95 -19.72
N LYS A 61 11.16 10.35 -18.71
CA LYS A 61 12.52 10.72 -18.32
C LYS A 61 13.54 10.00 -19.18
N ILE A 62 14.49 10.74 -19.75
CA ILE A 62 15.64 10.15 -20.44
C ILE A 62 16.60 9.61 -19.38
N ILE A 63 16.79 8.28 -19.37
CA ILE A 63 17.74 7.58 -18.48
C ILE A 63 19.15 7.60 -19.08
N SER A 64 19.25 7.37 -20.40
CA SER A 64 20.51 7.41 -21.13
C SER A 64 20.29 7.84 -22.57
N LYS A 65 21.33 8.45 -23.15
CA LYS A 65 21.37 8.85 -24.56
C LYS A 65 22.72 8.48 -25.13
N ASN A 66 22.73 7.66 -26.17
CA ASN A 66 23.93 7.15 -26.83
C ASN A 66 23.88 7.45 -28.32
N LYS A 67 25.01 7.89 -28.88
CA LYS A 67 25.19 8.00 -30.33
C LYS A 67 26.09 6.86 -30.80
N LEU A 68 25.57 6.02 -31.67
CA LEU A 68 26.31 4.89 -32.24
C LEU A 68 27.26 5.37 -33.35
N LYS A 69 28.25 4.54 -33.71
CA LYS A 69 29.25 4.90 -34.76
C LYS A 69 28.64 5.14 -36.14
N ASN A 70 27.48 4.55 -36.41
CA ASN A 70 26.73 4.78 -37.65
C ASN A 70 25.86 6.04 -37.65
N GLY A 71 25.95 6.84 -36.60
CA GLY A 71 25.19 8.09 -36.45
C GLY A 71 23.82 7.94 -35.77
N LEU A 72 23.32 6.71 -35.54
CA LEU A 72 22.06 6.47 -34.86
C LEU A 72 22.09 6.99 -33.41
N GLN A 73 21.07 7.74 -33.02
CA GLN A 73 20.86 8.17 -31.64
C GLN A 73 19.86 7.25 -30.95
N VAL A 74 20.26 6.67 -29.83
CA VAL A 74 19.43 5.77 -29.02
C VAL A 74 19.19 6.42 -27.68
N GLU A 75 17.91 6.62 -27.32
CA GLU A 75 17.49 7.14 -26.02
C GLU A 75 16.71 6.08 -25.26
N LYS A 76 17.09 5.85 -24.00
CA LYS A 76 16.32 5.04 -23.05
C LYS A 76 15.44 5.97 -22.22
N ILE A 77 14.14 5.83 -22.39
CA ILE A 77 13.15 6.68 -21.67
C ILE A 77 12.28 5.81 -20.76
N THR A 78 11.79 6.40 -19.66
CA THR A 78 10.81 5.76 -18.80
C THR A 78 9.41 5.86 -19.41
N VAL A 79 8.63 4.78 -19.30
CA VAL A 79 7.23 4.71 -19.74
C VAL A 79 6.34 4.20 -18.59
N PRO A 80 5.02 4.41 -18.63
CA PRO A 80 4.11 3.74 -17.69
C PRO A 80 4.24 2.22 -17.77
N LEU A 81 3.93 1.53 -16.69
CA LEU A 81 3.83 0.07 -16.67
C LEU A 81 2.69 -0.43 -17.57
N GLY A 82 1.59 0.34 -17.62
CA GLY A 82 0.36 -0.01 -18.31
C GLY A 82 -0.80 -0.15 -17.35
N VAL A 83 -1.41 -1.33 -17.27
CA VAL A 83 -2.52 -1.64 -16.35
C VAL A 83 -2.02 -2.46 -15.17
N VAL A 84 -2.11 -1.88 -13.99
CA VAL A 84 -1.69 -2.48 -12.72
C VAL A 84 -2.88 -3.18 -12.05
N GLY A 85 -2.81 -4.50 -11.89
CA GLY A 85 -3.74 -5.24 -11.06
C GLY A 85 -3.29 -5.23 -9.60
N ALA A 86 -4.15 -4.87 -8.66
CA ALA A 86 -3.85 -4.91 -7.25
C ALA A 86 -4.81 -5.81 -6.49
N ILE A 87 -4.27 -6.80 -5.77
CA ILE A 87 -5.03 -7.72 -4.92
C ILE A 87 -4.68 -7.40 -3.48
N TYR A 88 -5.67 -6.97 -2.66
CA TYR A 88 -5.39 -6.53 -1.31
C TYR A 88 -6.45 -6.95 -0.30
N GLU A 89 -5.98 -7.17 0.93
CA GLU A 89 -6.81 -7.50 2.09
C GLU A 89 -7.40 -6.23 2.73
N SER A 90 -8.17 -6.40 3.78
CA SER A 90 -8.96 -5.46 4.60
C SER A 90 -8.28 -4.15 4.98
N ARG A 91 -7.93 -3.33 3.99
CA ARG A 91 -7.26 -2.03 4.18
C ARG A 91 -7.84 -0.98 3.24
N PRO A 92 -8.89 -0.26 3.63
CA PRO A 92 -9.56 0.71 2.77
C PRO A 92 -8.65 1.83 2.22
N ASN A 93 -7.60 2.20 2.96
CA ASN A 93 -6.61 3.18 2.48
C ASN A 93 -5.89 2.72 1.22
N VAL A 94 -5.67 1.41 1.04
CA VAL A 94 -4.93 0.85 -0.11
C VAL A 94 -5.64 1.16 -1.42
N THR A 95 -6.97 1.20 -1.43
CA THR A 95 -7.77 1.62 -2.61
C THR A 95 -7.36 3.00 -3.11
N PHE A 96 -7.23 3.96 -2.19
CA PHE A 96 -6.84 5.33 -2.53
C PHE A 96 -5.36 5.46 -2.86
N ASP A 97 -4.49 4.79 -2.10
CA ASP A 97 -3.04 4.85 -2.29
C ASP A 97 -2.65 4.30 -3.66
N ILE A 98 -3.20 3.13 -4.05
CA ILE A 98 -2.90 2.52 -5.36
C ILE A 98 -3.47 3.37 -6.48
N ALA A 99 -4.73 3.81 -6.39
CA ALA A 99 -5.32 4.64 -7.43
C ALA A 99 -4.52 5.95 -7.62
N ALA A 100 -4.15 6.62 -6.52
CA ALA A 100 -3.37 7.85 -6.60
C ALA A 100 -1.97 7.63 -7.22
N LEU A 101 -1.28 6.55 -6.85
CA LEU A 101 0.02 6.20 -7.41
C LEU A 101 -0.08 5.83 -8.90
N CYS A 102 -1.06 5.03 -9.29
CA CYS A 102 -1.29 4.66 -10.68
C CYS A 102 -1.61 5.89 -11.53
N LEU A 103 -2.54 6.74 -11.11
CA LEU A 103 -2.87 7.97 -11.82
C LEU A 103 -1.66 8.92 -11.91
N ARG A 104 -0.87 9.06 -10.84
CA ARG A 104 0.34 9.91 -10.81
C ARG A 104 1.42 9.41 -11.77
N SER A 105 1.48 8.10 -11.99
CA SER A 105 2.44 7.45 -12.90
C SER A 105 1.85 7.08 -14.27
N GLN A 106 0.67 7.62 -14.59
CA GLN A 106 -0.02 7.43 -15.89
C GLN A 106 -0.37 5.95 -16.19
N ASN A 107 -0.63 5.17 -15.14
CA ASN A 107 -1.10 3.79 -15.25
C ASN A 107 -2.61 3.71 -15.02
N GLY A 108 -3.26 2.76 -15.68
CA GLY A 108 -4.56 2.28 -15.25
C GLY A 108 -4.43 1.34 -14.07
N CYS A 109 -5.48 1.18 -13.26
CA CYS A 109 -5.49 0.20 -12.19
C CYS A 109 -6.79 -0.58 -12.09
N VAL A 110 -6.63 -1.88 -11.84
CA VAL A 110 -7.70 -2.85 -11.58
C VAL A 110 -7.55 -3.29 -10.13
N LEU A 111 -8.54 -2.94 -9.31
CA LEU A 111 -8.51 -3.13 -7.86
C LEU A 111 -9.37 -4.35 -7.48
N LYS A 112 -8.78 -5.29 -6.78
CA LYS A 112 -9.47 -6.45 -6.18
C LYS A 112 -9.29 -6.42 -4.66
N GLY A 113 -10.22 -5.76 -3.97
CA GLY A 113 -10.28 -5.74 -2.52
C GLY A 113 -10.91 -7.00 -1.92
N SER A 114 -10.84 -7.12 -0.60
CA SER A 114 -11.48 -8.20 0.14
C SER A 114 -12.96 -7.92 0.38
N GLN A 115 -13.72 -8.98 0.69
CA GLN A 115 -15.14 -8.91 1.03
C GLN A 115 -15.39 -8.08 2.29
N GLU A 116 -14.47 -8.11 3.24
CA GLU A 116 -14.61 -7.37 4.51
C GLU A 116 -14.64 -5.85 4.32
N ALA A 117 -14.07 -5.32 3.23
CA ALA A 117 -14.04 -3.88 2.93
C ALA A 117 -14.95 -3.50 1.74
N LEU A 118 -15.91 -4.33 1.39
CA LEU A 118 -16.70 -4.21 0.15
C LEU A 118 -17.41 -2.86 0.03
N HIS A 119 -18.13 -2.45 1.07
CA HIS A 119 -18.91 -1.21 1.04
C HIS A 119 -17.99 0.02 0.98
N THR A 120 -16.92 0.01 1.77
CA THR A 120 -15.94 1.10 1.77
C THR A 120 -15.23 1.22 0.43
N ASN A 121 -14.76 0.11 -0.15
CA ASN A 121 -14.10 0.10 -1.46
C ASN A 121 -15.01 0.59 -2.58
N ARG A 122 -16.30 0.22 -2.58
CA ARG A 122 -17.27 0.71 -3.56
C ARG A 122 -17.44 2.22 -3.48
N VAL A 123 -17.62 2.77 -2.29
CA VAL A 123 -17.76 4.23 -2.10
C VAL A 123 -16.46 4.94 -2.48
N ALA A 124 -15.30 4.39 -2.13
CA ALA A 124 -14.00 4.93 -2.49
C ALA A 124 -13.81 5.03 -4.01
N VAL A 125 -14.09 3.94 -4.75
CA VAL A 125 -13.92 3.95 -6.20
C VAL A 125 -14.97 4.82 -6.90
N GLN A 126 -16.21 4.88 -6.39
CA GLN A 126 -17.22 5.81 -6.90
C GLN A 126 -16.75 7.27 -6.75
N LEU A 127 -16.15 7.62 -5.62
CA LEU A 127 -15.59 8.94 -5.39
C LEU A 127 -14.42 9.23 -6.34
N ILE A 128 -13.51 8.28 -6.53
CA ILE A 128 -12.40 8.42 -7.48
C ILE A 128 -12.94 8.64 -8.90
N LYS A 129 -13.90 7.83 -9.35
CA LYS A 129 -14.52 7.96 -10.67
C LYS A 129 -15.25 9.30 -10.86
N LYS A 130 -15.91 9.80 -9.81
CA LYS A 130 -16.51 11.14 -9.82
C LYS A 130 -15.45 12.22 -10.09
N VAL A 131 -14.35 12.20 -9.36
CA VAL A 131 -13.25 13.17 -9.54
C VAL A 131 -12.60 13.04 -10.92
N LEU A 132 -12.41 11.81 -11.43
CA LEU A 132 -11.91 11.61 -12.79
C LEU A 132 -12.84 12.25 -13.82
N LYS A 133 -14.15 12.02 -13.72
CA LYS A 133 -15.16 12.59 -14.61
C LYS A 133 -15.19 14.12 -14.57
N GLU A 134 -15.08 14.71 -13.38
CA GLU A 134 -15.04 16.18 -13.18
C GLU A 134 -13.78 16.83 -13.77
N ASN A 135 -12.77 16.03 -14.12
CA ASN A 135 -11.52 16.47 -14.73
C ASN A 135 -11.31 15.95 -16.15
N ASP A 136 -12.38 15.52 -16.83
CA ASP A 136 -12.36 15.01 -18.20
C ASP A 136 -11.37 13.84 -18.39
N LEU A 137 -11.13 13.04 -17.32
CA LEU A 137 -10.30 11.84 -17.37
C LEU A 137 -11.17 10.59 -17.54
N PRO A 138 -10.68 9.57 -18.26
CA PRO A 138 -11.41 8.32 -18.42
C PRO A 138 -11.70 7.65 -17.08
N VAL A 139 -12.97 7.42 -16.76
CA VAL A 139 -13.39 6.81 -15.49
C VAL A 139 -12.92 5.36 -15.33
N ASP A 140 -12.59 4.71 -16.44
CA ASP A 140 -12.15 3.32 -16.47
C ASP A 140 -10.65 3.16 -16.16
N CYS A 141 -9.91 4.27 -16.00
CA CYS A 141 -8.56 4.24 -15.44
C CYS A 141 -8.52 3.59 -14.06
N VAL A 142 -9.63 3.55 -13.33
CA VAL A 142 -9.75 2.89 -12.03
C VAL A 142 -10.98 1.98 -12.03
N THR A 143 -10.75 0.67 -11.99
CA THR A 143 -11.80 -0.34 -11.98
C THR A 143 -11.75 -1.16 -10.71
N LEU A 144 -12.89 -1.30 -10.02
CA LEU A 144 -13.05 -2.21 -8.89
C LEU A 144 -13.69 -3.50 -9.36
N LEU A 145 -13.02 -4.61 -9.15
CA LEU A 145 -13.55 -5.93 -9.43
C LEU A 145 -14.45 -6.44 -8.29
N PRO A 146 -15.31 -7.40 -8.59
CA PRO A 146 -16.04 -8.15 -7.57
C PRO A 146 -15.10 -8.76 -6.52
N SER A 147 -15.61 -8.93 -5.29
CA SER A 147 -14.79 -9.36 -4.14
C SER A 147 -14.65 -10.89 -4.02
N GLU A 148 -15.34 -11.66 -4.86
CA GLU A 148 -15.35 -13.12 -4.87
C GLU A 148 -13.94 -13.68 -5.13
N ARG A 149 -13.65 -14.85 -4.56
CA ARG A 149 -12.31 -15.46 -4.66
C ARG A 149 -11.98 -15.94 -6.06
N GLU A 150 -12.98 -16.36 -6.81
CA GLU A 150 -12.87 -16.86 -8.19
C GLU A 150 -12.31 -15.79 -9.14
N VAL A 151 -12.60 -14.52 -8.86
CA VAL A 151 -12.07 -13.38 -9.64
C VAL A 151 -10.55 -13.30 -9.57
N VAL A 152 -9.94 -13.72 -8.45
CA VAL A 152 -8.48 -13.74 -8.31
C VAL A 152 -7.84 -14.70 -9.31
N GLN A 153 -8.44 -15.86 -9.53
CA GLN A 153 -7.93 -16.84 -10.51
C GLN A 153 -7.98 -16.31 -11.94
N GLN A 154 -9.04 -15.56 -12.28
CA GLN A 154 -9.14 -14.92 -13.58
C GLN A 154 -8.05 -13.85 -13.78
N LEU A 155 -7.68 -13.11 -12.73
CA LEU A 155 -6.59 -12.14 -12.81
C LEU A 155 -5.24 -12.80 -13.10
N PHE A 156 -4.99 -14.01 -12.61
CA PHE A 156 -3.72 -14.71 -12.83
C PHE A 156 -3.44 -15.03 -14.30
N THR A 157 -4.46 -15.18 -15.10
CA THR A 157 -4.37 -15.51 -16.54
C THR A 157 -4.67 -14.31 -17.45
N ALA A 158 -4.95 -13.16 -16.88
CA ALA A 158 -5.37 -11.97 -17.61
C ALA A 158 -4.21 -11.21 -18.29
N THR A 159 -3.25 -11.93 -18.88
CA THR A 159 -2.02 -11.38 -19.49
C THR A 159 -2.24 -10.44 -20.66
N ARG A 160 -3.45 -10.44 -21.27
CA ARG A 160 -3.84 -9.50 -22.33
C ARG A 160 -4.34 -8.16 -21.79
N TYR A 161 -4.67 -8.08 -20.50
CA TYR A 161 -5.35 -6.94 -19.88
C TYR A 161 -4.54 -6.32 -18.74
N LEU A 162 -3.62 -7.08 -18.17
CA LEU A 162 -2.80 -6.66 -17.04
C LEU A 162 -1.32 -6.80 -17.39
N ASP A 163 -0.57 -5.76 -17.11
CA ASP A 163 0.87 -5.71 -17.31
C ASP A 163 1.63 -6.17 -16.06
N VAL A 164 1.04 -5.97 -14.87
CA VAL A 164 1.63 -6.37 -13.60
C VAL A 164 0.57 -6.58 -12.53
N LEU A 165 0.81 -7.54 -11.62
CA LEU A 165 0.02 -7.76 -10.40
C LEU A 165 0.83 -7.36 -9.16
N ILE A 166 0.17 -6.68 -8.23
CA ILE A 166 0.74 -6.25 -6.95
C ILE A 166 -0.13 -6.81 -5.82
N PRO A 167 0.26 -7.94 -5.20
CA PRO A 167 -0.42 -8.44 -4.00
C PRO A 167 -0.05 -7.61 -2.78
N ARG A 168 -1.04 -7.30 -1.94
CA ARG A 168 -0.89 -6.53 -0.70
C ARG A 168 -1.68 -7.16 0.44
N GLY A 169 -1.05 -7.94 1.28
CA GLY A 169 -1.74 -8.66 2.37
C GLY A 169 -0.83 -9.55 3.16
N SER A 170 -1.37 -10.69 3.60
CA SER A 170 -0.64 -11.74 4.29
C SER A 170 0.42 -12.39 3.39
N ASP A 171 1.42 -13.01 4.01
CA ASP A 171 2.43 -13.78 3.27
C ASP A 171 1.77 -14.90 2.45
N SER A 172 0.76 -15.56 3.00
CA SER A 172 0.02 -16.60 2.29
C SER A 172 -0.64 -16.10 0.99
N LEU A 173 -1.22 -14.89 1.00
CA LEU A 173 -1.75 -14.26 -0.21
C LEU A 173 -0.63 -13.97 -1.21
N ILE A 174 0.47 -13.39 -0.76
CA ILE A 174 1.60 -13.04 -1.63
C ILE A 174 2.17 -14.29 -2.30
N GLN A 175 2.42 -15.35 -1.52
CA GLN A 175 2.92 -16.62 -2.04
C GLN A 175 1.93 -17.29 -3.00
N TYR A 176 0.63 -17.19 -2.70
CA TYR A 176 -0.41 -17.72 -3.58
C TYR A 176 -0.43 -17.01 -4.93
N VAL A 177 -0.39 -15.67 -4.94
CA VAL A 177 -0.33 -14.89 -6.19
C VAL A 177 0.95 -15.21 -6.97
N ARG A 178 2.10 -15.22 -6.30
CA ARG A 178 3.39 -15.50 -6.90
C ARG A 178 3.46 -16.87 -7.59
N LYS A 179 2.87 -17.91 -6.96
CA LYS A 179 2.91 -19.27 -7.47
C LYS A 179 1.97 -19.53 -8.64
N ASN A 180 0.87 -18.76 -8.73
CA ASN A 180 -0.22 -19.07 -9.67
C ASN A 180 -0.37 -18.06 -10.80
N SER A 181 0.24 -16.87 -10.70
CA SER A 181 0.07 -15.82 -11.70
C SER A 181 0.97 -16.05 -12.93
N LEU A 182 0.37 -15.95 -14.11
CA LEU A 182 1.07 -15.80 -15.40
C LEU A 182 1.36 -14.33 -15.72
N VAL A 183 0.65 -13.39 -15.09
CA VAL A 183 0.95 -11.96 -15.15
C VAL A 183 2.17 -11.69 -14.26
N PRO A 184 3.15 -10.88 -14.69
CA PRO A 184 4.28 -10.48 -13.85
C PRO A 184 3.85 -9.97 -12.49
N VAL A 185 4.53 -10.36 -11.41
CA VAL A 185 4.18 -9.98 -10.03
C VAL A 185 5.28 -9.12 -9.44
N ILE A 186 4.90 -7.98 -8.86
CA ILE A 186 5.76 -7.19 -7.98
C ILE A 186 5.30 -7.44 -6.55
N GLU A 187 6.12 -8.12 -5.78
CA GLU A 187 5.82 -8.48 -4.39
C GLU A 187 6.84 -7.90 -3.41
N THR A 188 6.43 -7.79 -2.16
CA THR A 188 7.32 -7.51 -1.03
C THR A 188 7.43 -8.78 -0.19
N GLY A 189 8.63 -9.12 0.25
CA GLY A 189 8.82 -10.19 1.23
C GLY A 189 8.24 -9.83 2.61
N ALA A 190 8.20 -10.82 3.51
CA ALA A 190 7.89 -10.59 4.91
C ALA A 190 8.94 -9.65 5.52
N GLY A 191 8.48 -8.62 6.24
CA GLY A 191 9.38 -7.74 6.97
C GLY A 191 9.87 -8.45 8.23
N VAL A 192 11.18 -8.61 8.37
CA VAL A 192 11.85 -9.06 9.61
C VAL A 192 12.76 -7.93 10.05
N CYS A 193 12.19 -6.99 10.82
CA CYS A 193 12.89 -5.77 11.20
C CYS A 193 13.81 -6.02 12.40
N HIS A 194 15.06 -5.59 12.27
CA HIS A 194 16.08 -5.76 13.29
C HIS A 194 16.52 -4.39 13.83
N VAL A 195 16.80 -4.35 15.13
CA VAL A 195 17.52 -3.26 15.78
C VAL A 195 18.80 -3.83 16.35
N TYR A 196 19.95 -3.24 16.01
CA TYR A 196 21.22 -3.57 16.61
C TYR A 196 21.63 -2.49 17.61
N VAL A 197 21.87 -2.91 18.86
CA VAL A 197 22.36 -2.05 19.94
C VAL A 197 23.84 -2.32 20.12
N GLU A 198 24.65 -1.40 19.64
CA GLU A 198 26.11 -1.47 19.64
C GLU A 198 26.64 -1.15 21.06
N LYS A 199 27.85 -1.62 21.40
CA LYS A 199 28.48 -1.48 22.72
C LYS A 199 28.58 -0.04 23.25
N ASP A 200 28.79 0.94 22.36
CA ASP A 200 28.91 2.36 22.70
C ASP A 200 27.58 3.12 22.57
N ALA A 201 26.46 2.41 22.37
CA ALA A 201 25.17 3.02 22.27
C ALA A 201 24.72 3.68 23.58
N ALA A 202 24.08 4.85 23.46
CA ALA A 202 23.39 5.49 24.59
C ALA A 202 22.19 4.64 25.02
N ILE A 203 22.27 3.92 26.13
CA ILE A 203 21.28 2.93 26.58
C ILE A 203 19.87 3.52 26.61
N ASN A 204 19.67 4.72 27.16
CA ASN A 204 18.34 5.34 27.23
C ASN A 204 17.73 5.52 25.84
N LYS A 205 18.50 6.08 24.92
CA LYS A 205 18.05 6.27 23.52
C LYS A 205 17.74 4.94 22.83
N ALA A 206 18.57 3.92 23.07
CA ALA A 206 18.36 2.59 22.51
C ALA A 206 17.07 1.94 23.05
N LEU A 207 16.78 2.08 24.34
CA LEU A 207 15.53 1.63 24.96
C LEU A 207 14.31 2.32 24.36
N ASP A 208 14.33 3.66 24.27
CA ASP A 208 13.24 4.44 23.67
C ASP A 208 12.94 4.00 22.22
N ILE A 209 14.00 3.77 21.42
CA ILE A 209 13.87 3.29 20.04
C ILE A 209 13.26 1.89 19.99
N VAL A 210 13.77 0.94 20.78
CA VAL A 210 13.29 -0.45 20.78
C VAL A 210 11.85 -0.54 21.24
N VAL A 211 11.51 0.12 22.34
CA VAL A 211 10.14 0.15 22.87
C VAL A 211 9.18 0.77 21.85
N ASN A 212 9.52 1.95 21.32
CA ASN A 212 8.70 2.59 20.29
C ASN A 212 8.54 1.70 19.05
N ALA A 213 9.61 1.09 18.57
CA ALA A 213 9.59 0.24 17.39
C ALA A 213 8.74 -1.03 17.56
N LYS A 214 8.55 -1.52 18.79
CA LYS A 214 7.71 -2.69 19.09
C LYS A 214 6.29 -2.32 19.48
N VAL A 215 6.12 -1.37 20.39
CA VAL A 215 4.86 -1.12 21.10
C VAL A 215 3.93 -0.19 20.36
N SER A 216 4.44 0.74 19.55
CA SER A 216 3.62 1.72 18.84
C SER A 216 2.54 1.09 17.95
N ARG A 217 2.91 0.06 17.18
CA ARG A 217 2.00 -0.74 16.33
C ARG A 217 2.59 -2.13 16.09
N PRO A 218 2.44 -3.09 17.00
CA PRO A 218 3.12 -4.39 16.91
C PRO A 218 2.67 -5.25 15.72
N SER A 219 1.49 -4.98 15.15
CA SER A 219 0.92 -5.75 14.03
C SER A 219 1.35 -5.28 12.63
N VAL A 220 2.19 -4.23 12.52
CA VAL A 220 2.64 -3.73 11.21
C VAL A 220 3.95 -4.36 10.77
N CYS A 221 4.17 -4.38 9.46
CA CYS A 221 5.33 -5.05 8.85
C CYS A 221 6.69 -4.41 9.16
N ASN A 222 6.71 -3.21 9.72
CA ASN A 222 7.92 -2.49 10.14
C ASN A 222 8.07 -2.41 11.68
N ALA A 223 7.24 -3.14 12.44
CA ALA A 223 7.50 -3.32 13.87
C ALA A 223 8.76 -4.17 14.06
N VAL A 224 9.53 -3.86 15.11
CA VAL A 224 10.76 -4.64 15.40
C VAL A 224 10.41 -6.08 15.73
N ASP A 225 11.12 -7.00 15.11
CA ASP A 225 10.98 -8.45 15.30
C ASP A 225 12.11 -8.98 16.17
N THR A 226 13.32 -8.57 15.87
CA THR A 226 14.53 -9.02 16.55
C THR A 226 15.36 -7.83 17.03
N VAL A 227 15.85 -7.92 18.26
CA VAL A 227 16.82 -6.98 18.83
C VAL A 227 18.12 -7.70 19.06
N LEU A 228 19.17 -7.28 18.36
CA LEU A 228 20.53 -7.75 18.55
C LEU A 228 21.26 -6.78 19.49
N VAL A 229 21.89 -7.28 20.52
CA VAL A 229 22.57 -6.45 21.51
C VAL A 229 24.01 -6.94 21.66
N ASP A 230 24.97 -6.02 21.58
CA ASP A 230 26.39 -6.33 21.83
C ASP A 230 26.55 -6.92 23.23
N GLU A 231 27.36 -7.98 23.34
CA GLU A 231 27.58 -8.75 24.58
C GLU A 231 28.00 -7.85 25.75
N LYS A 232 28.82 -6.83 25.48
CA LYS A 232 29.38 -5.94 26.53
C LYS A 232 28.30 -5.07 27.18
N ILE A 233 27.27 -4.70 26.48
CA ILE A 233 26.22 -3.82 26.97
C ILE A 233 24.92 -4.60 27.32
N ALA A 234 24.82 -5.87 26.89
CA ALA A 234 23.62 -6.68 27.02
C ALA A 234 23.10 -6.79 28.47
N PRO A 235 23.92 -7.05 29.52
CA PRO A 235 23.39 -7.16 30.88
C PRO A 235 22.67 -5.88 31.33
N ALA A 236 23.31 -4.72 31.14
CA ALA A 236 22.75 -3.43 31.55
C ALA A 236 21.51 -3.04 30.68
N PHE A 237 21.53 -3.31 29.38
CA PHE A 237 20.44 -3.03 28.49
C PHE A 237 19.20 -3.89 28.80
N LEU A 238 19.38 -5.21 28.95
CA LEU A 238 18.28 -6.16 29.19
C LEU A 238 17.64 -5.94 30.56
N GLN A 239 18.42 -5.70 31.61
CA GLN A 239 17.88 -5.38 32.93
C GLN A 239 16.94 -4.15 32.88
N ARG A 240 17.33 -3.13 32.13
CA ARG A 240 16.52 -1.90 31.99
C ARG A 240 15.32 -2.06 31.06
N LEU A 241 15.47 -2.86 30.00
CA LEU A 241 14.36 -3.16 29.09
C LEU A 241 13.24 -3.95 29.80
N GLN A 242 13.61 -4.83 30.73
CA GLN A 242 12.65 -5.62 31.52
C GLN A 242 11.88 -4.77 32.54
N ALA A 243 12.40 -3.62 32.93
CA ALA A 243 11.78 -2.72 33.89
C ALA A 243 10.79 -1.71 33.26
N LEU A 244 10.67 -1.71 31.92
CA LEU A 244 9.74 -0.88 31.14
C LEU A 244 8.45 -1.64 30.82
#